data_4bc92b7a4a9267ddcd6aee963bb3b3da
#
_entry.id   4bc92b7a4a9267ddcd6aee963bb3b3da
#
_cell.length_a   1.000
_cell.length_b   1.000
_cell.length_c   1.000
_cell.angle_alpha   90.00
_cell.angle_beta   90.00
_cell.angle_gamma   90.00
#
_symmetry.space_group_name_H-M   'P 1'
#
loop_
_entity.id
_entity.type
_entity.pdbx_description
1 polymer ?
#
loop_
_entity_poly.entity_id
_entity_poly.type
_entity_poly.pdbx_seq_one_letter_code
_entity_poly.pdbx_strand_id
1 'polypeptide(L)'
;LLGPAWQENNLQVLNTIKSLINKKPNENCYIASQQLGGQTHFNNLDTSFIHRDAIWKPWINGAWEANDLSKRKIALEWMNECWNKLEFICPGVHLAQIHPHLKWHQKELSSAFKDWLPQLKEIKSKYDPKNIMPTLNS
;
A
#
# COMPACT_ATOMS: atom_id res chain seq x y z
N LEU A 1 -1.07 -2.42 -1.32
CA LEU A 1 -2.44 -2.35 -0.80
C LEU A 1 -2.83 -3.64 -0.10
N LEU A 2 -3.88 -3.61 0.71
CA LEU A 2 -4.50 -4.76 1.37
C LEU A 2 -6.02 -4.64 1.24
N GLY A 3 -6.71 -5.71 0.89
CA GLY A 3 -8.16 -5.68 0.75
C GLY A 3 -8.86 -7.00 1.04
N PRO A 4 -10.16 -6.94 1.36
CA PRO A 4 -11.02 -8.11 1.46
C PRO A 4 -11.28 -8.73 0.07
N ALA A 5 -11.98 -9.85 0.04
CA ALA A 5 -12.37 -10.46 -1.22
C ALA A 5 -13.28 -9.54 -2.04
N TRP A 6 -13.06 -9.53 -3.35
CA TRP A 6 -13.89 -8.77 -4.30
C TRP A 6 -15.12 -9.55 -4.80
N GLN A 7 -15.81 -10.26 -3.93
CA GLN A 7 -16.82 -11.28 -4.30
C GLN A 7 -17.94 -10.76 -5.19
N GLU A 8 -18.38 -9.53 -4.99
CA GLU A 8 -19.55 -8.98 -5.67
C GLU A 8 -19.24 -8.28 -7.01
N ASN A 9 -17.98 -7.90 -7.27
CA ASN A 9 -17.58 -7.09 -8.41
C ASN A 9 -16.37 -7.65 -9.18
N ASN A 10 -16.22 -8.95 -9.25
CA ASN A 10 -15.05 -9.60 -9.86
C ASN A 10 -14.73 -9.10 -11.27
N LEU A 11 -15.76 -8.97 -12.11
CA LEU A 11 -15.56 -8.54 -13.50
C LEU A 11 -15.07 -7.09 -13.59
N GLN A 12 -15.63 -6.20 -12.76
CA GLN A 12 -15.18 -4.81 -12.69
C GLN A 12 -13.73 -4.71 -12.22
N VAL A 13 -13.35 -5.46 -11.19
CA VAL A 13 -11.98 -5.51 -10.67
C VAL A 13 -11.01 -6.01 -11.74
N LEU A 14 -11.34 -7.13 -12.39
CA LEU A 14 -10.52 -7.70 -13.46
C LEU A 14 -10.37 -6.74 -14.65
N ASN A 15 -11.43 -6.09 -15.07
CA ASN A 15 -11.37 -5.10 -16.14
C ASN A 15 -10.52 -3.86 -15.75
N THR A 16 -10.62 -3.44 -14.49
CA THR A 16 -9.78 -2.35 -13.96
C THR A 16 -8.31 -2.73 -13.99
N ILE A 17 -7.96 -3.90 -13.45
CA ILE A 17 -6.58 -4.41 -13.45
C ILE A 17 -6.05 -4.56 -14.88
N LYS A 18 -6.83 -5.15 -15.79
CA LYS A 18 -6.47 -5.29 -17.21
C LYS A 18 -6.19 -3.92 -17.85
N SER A 19 -7.05 -2.94 -17.60
CA SER A 19 -6.86 -1.58 -18.11
C SER A 19 -5.58 -0.94 -17.59
N LEU A 20 -5.26 -1.13 -16.31
CA LEU A 20 -4.05 -0.60 -15.68
C LEU A 20 -2.78 -1.27 -16.22
N ILE A 21 -2.80 -2.59 -16.39
CA ILE A 21 -1.67 -3.35 -16.95
C ILE A 21 -1.41 -2.93 -18.42
N ASN A 22 -2.45 -2.71 -19.19
CA ASN A 22 -2.31 -2.26 -20.60
C ASN A 22 -1.69 -0.86 -20.73
N LYS A 23 -1.76 -0.05 -19.67
CA LYS A 23 -1.17 1.30 -19.60
C LYS A 23 0.20 1.35 -18.92
N LYS A 24 0.76 0.21 -18.52
CA LYS A 24 2.06 0.19 -17.85
C LYS A 24 3.13 0.87 -18.69
N PRO A 25 4.01 1.70 -18.08
CA PRO A 25 4.98 2.49 -18.84
C PRO A 25 6.07 1.68 -19.53
N ASN A 26 6.41 0.53 -18.97
CA ASN A 26 7.42 -0.39 -19.50
C ASN A 26 7.19 -1.81 -18.98
N GLU A 27 7.96 -2.77 -19.46
CA GLU A 27 7.79 -4.18 -19.13
C GLU A 27 8.14 -4.52 -17.68
N ASN A 28 8.97 -3.72 -17.04
CA ASN A 28 9.36 -3.89 -15.62
C ASN A 28 8.35 -3.29 -14.64
N CYS A 29 7.38 -2.52 -15.13
CA CYS A 29 6.22 -2.10 -14.34
C CYS A 29 5.16 -3.20 -14.36
N TYR A 30 4.67 -3.56 -13.16
CA TYR A 30 3.68 -4.65 -13.04
C TYR A 30 2.77 -4.49 -11.82
N ILE A 31 1.64 -5.17 -11.88
CA ILE A 31 0.78 -5.43 -10.73
C ILE A 31 0.86 -6.93 -10.47
N ALA A 32 1.35 -7.29 -9.29
CA ALA A 32 1.32 -8.67 -8.78
C ALA A 32 0.34 -8.77 -7.63
N SER A 33 -0.01 -9.95 -7.20
CA SER A 33 -0.83 -10.16 -6.01
C SER A 33 -0.34 -11.31 -5.16
N GLN A 34 -0.58 -11.19 -3.86
CA GLN A 34 -0.35 -12.23 -2.88
C GLN A 34 -1.64 -12.50 -2.13
N GLN A 35 -1.97 -13.77 -1.95
CA GLN A 35 -3.08 -14.17 -1.08
C GLN A 35 -2.64 -14.05 0.38
N LEU A 36 -3.53 -13.53 1.20
CA LEU A 36 -3.43 -13.51 2.65
C LEU A 36 -4.48 -14.48 3.23
N GLY A 37 -4.40 -14.72 4.53
CA GLY A 37 -5.34 -15.59 5.24
C GLY A 37 -4.68 -16.32 6.41
N GLY A 38 -5.35 -17.35 6.94
CA GLY A 38 -4.85 -18.09 8.08
C GLY A 38 -4.67 -17.21 9.32
N GLN A 39 -3.48 -17.17 9.88
CA GLN A 39 -3.19 -16.44 11.12
C GLN A 39 -3.43 -14.92 11.03
N THR A 40 -3.43 -14.33 9.84
CA THR A 40 -3.74 -12.90 9.69
C THR A 40 -5.20 -12.56 9.99
N HIS A 41 -6.12 -13.51 9.93
CA HIS A 41 -7.55 -13.32 10.19
C HIS A 41 -7.96 -13.34 11.66
N PHE A 42 -7.08 -13.74 12.57
CA PHE A 42 -7.44 -13.80 13.99
C PHE A 42 -7.53 -12.40 14.59
N ASN A 43 -8.73 -12.02 15.03
CA ASN A 43 -9.04 -10.69 15.58
C ASN A 43 -8.79 -10.57 17.09
N ASN A 44 -8.31 -11.62 17.75
CA ASN A 44 -8.12 -11.67 19.21
C ASN A 44 -6.77 -11.09 19.68
N LEU A 45 -6.01 -10.50 18.79
CA LEU A 45 -4.72 -9.89 19.10
C LEU A 45 -4.85 -8.37 19.13
N ASP A 46 -4.50 -7.78 20.26
CA ASP A 46 -4.35 -6.32 20.40
C ASP A 46 -3.04 -5.88 19.71
N THR A 47 -3.11 -5.66 18.42
CA THR A 47 -1.97 -5.31 17.57
C THR A 47 -2.30 -4.19 16.61
N SER A 48 -1.29 -3.46 16.18
CA SER A 48 -1.44 -2.39 15.17
C SER A 48 -1.73 -2.88 13.75
N PHE A 49 -1.73 -4.19 13.50
CA PHE A 49 -2.19 -4.75 12.22
C PHE A 49 -3.71 -4.86 12.20
N ILE A 50 -4.38 -3.88 11.62
CA ILE A 50 -5.83 -3.71 11.66
C ILE A 50 -6.59 -4.36 10.48
N HIS A 51 -5.88 -4.73 9.40
CA HIS A 51 -6.49 -5.27 8.17
C HIS A 51 -6.65 -6.79 8.25
N ARG A 52 -7.34 -7.27 9.30
CA ARG A 52 -7.55 -8.69 9.57
C ARG A 52 -8.48 -9.39 8.59
N ASP A 53 -9.37 -8.64 7.95
CA ASP A 53 -10.26 -9.07 6.89
C ASP A 53 -9.60 -9.15 5.52
N ALA A 54 -8.36 -8.67 5.38
CA ALA A 54 -7.66 -8.68 4.12
C ALA A 54 -7.25 -10.10 3.72
N ILE A 55 -7.68 -10.53 2.53
CA ILE A 55 -7.31 -11.80 1.92
C ILE A 55 -6.50 -11.63 0.64
N TRP A 56 -6.41 -10.39 0.14
CA TRP A 56 -5.70 -10.06 -1.08
C TRP A 56 -4.76 -8.87 -0.87
N LYS A 57 -3.54 -9.01 -1.38
CA LYS A 57 -2.51 -7.98 -1.30
C LYS A 57 -1.97 -7.68 -2.70
N PRO A 58 -2.54 -6.71 -3.43
CA PRO A 58 -1.95 -6.26 -4.68
C PRO A 58 -0.67 -5.45 -4.43
N TRP A 59 0.34 -5.70 -5.25
CA TRP A 59 1.61 -5.01 -5.30
C TRP A 59 1.69 -4.23 -6.60
N ILE A 60 1.91 -2.93 -6.49
CA ILE A 60 2.09 -2.05 -7.63
C ILE A 60 3.58 -1.74 -7.70
N ASN A 61 4.26 -2.21 -8.74
CA ASN A 61 5.68 -1.99 -8.93
C ASN A 61 5.93 -1.05 -10.10
N GLY A 62 6.51 0.12 -9.81
CA GLY A 62 7.03 1.04 -10.81
C GLY A 62 8.53 0.87 -10.97
N ALA A 63 9.01 0.82 -12.19
CA ALA A 63 10.42 0.68 -12.52
C ALA A 63 10.86 1.69 -13.56
N TRP A 64 12.08 2.21 -13.40
CA TRP A 64 12.72 3.16 -14.32
C TRP A 64 14.24 3.03 -14.21
N GLU A 65 14.95 3.55 -15.20
CA GLU A 65 16.40 3.65 -15.16
C GLU A 65 16.84 4.74 -14.16
N ALA A 66 17.89 4.49 -13.39
CA ALA A 66 18.28 5.29 -12.24
C ALA A 66 18.40 6.81 -12.48
N ASN A 67 18.85 7.21 -13.67
CA ASN A 67 19.10 8.61 -14.01
C ASN A 67 18.03 9.20 -14.95
N ASP A 68 16.96 8.45 -15.26
CA ASP A 68 15.89 8.91 -16.14
C ASP A 68 14.72 9.49 -15.33
N LEU A 69 14.80 10.79 -15.06
CA LEU A 69 13.78 11.51 -14.30
C LEU A 69 12.42 11.54 -15.01
N SER A 70 12.42 11.48 -16.35
CA SER A 70 11.19 11.50 -17.14
C SER A 70 10.47 10.15 -17.04
N LYS A 71 11.18 9.03 -17.20
CA LYS A 71 10.62 7.68 -16.99
C LYS A 71 10.21 7.47 -15.54
N ARG A 72 10.99 8.00 -14.56
CA ARG A 72 10.59 7.99 -13.15
C ARG A 72 9.24 8.66 -12.94
N LYS A 73 9.05 9.85 -13.48
CA LYS A 73 7.78 10.60 -13.38
C LYS A 73 6.61 9.78 -13.92
N ILE A 74 6.75 9.24 -15.12
CA ILE A 74 5.70 8.44 -15.78
C ILE A 74 5.37 7.18 -14.96
N ALA A 75 6.38 6.49 -14.44
CA ALA A 75 6.17 5.31 -13.60
C ALA A 75 5.43 5.65 -12.29
N LEU A 76 5.78 6.75 -11.63
CA LEU A 76 5.10 7.21 -10.42
C LEU A 76 3.65 7.67 -10.69
N GLU A 77 3.39 8.32 -11.80
CA GLU A 77 2.02 8.69 -12.22
C GLU A 77 1.16 7.45 -12.45
N TRP A 78 1.70 6.43 -13.13
CA TRP A 78 1.01 5.15 -13.32
C TRP A 78 0.75 4.42 -11.99
N MET A 79 1.74 4.38 -11.08
CA MET A 79 1.56 3.79 -9.74
C MET A 79 0.45 4.51 -8.97
N ASN A 80 0.38 5.84 -9.05
CA ASN A 80 -0.66 6.63 -8.42
C ASN A 80 -2.04 6.37 -9.05
N GLU A 81 -2.13 6.21 -10.38
CA GLU A 81 -3.37 5.81 -11.05
C GLU A 81 -3.83 4.41 -10.55
N CYS A 82 -2.90 3.45 -10.46
CA CYS A 82 -3.19 2.12 -9.93
C CYS A 82 -3.71 2.20 -8.49
N TRP A 83 -3.04 2.96 -7.62
CA TRP A 83 -3.49 3.16 -6.25
C TRP A 83 -4.92 3.70 -6.19
N ASN A 84 -5.18 4.82 -6.85
CA ASN A 84 -6.48 5.50 -6.80
C ASN A 84 -7.62 4.62 -7.32
N LYS A 85 -7.35 3.74 -8.29
CA LYS A 85 -8.35 2.82 -8.82
C LYS A 85 -8.55 1.55 -8.02
N LEU A 86 -7.57 1.14 -7.21
CA LEU A 86 -7.64 -0.08 -6.42
C LEU A 86 -7.97 0.17 -4.94
N GLU A 87 -7.79 1.40 -4.42
CA GLU A 87 -7.99 1.68 -3.00
C GLU A 87 -9.41 1.44 -2.50
N PHE A 88 -10.43 1.54 -3.38
CA PHE A 88 -11.83 1.28 -2.99
C PHE A 88 -12.09 -0.19 -2.63
N ILE A 89 -11.32 -1.12 -3.21
CA ILE A 89 -11.37 -2.55 -2.91
C ILE A 89 -10.23 -3.01 -2.01
N CYS A 90 -9.18 -2.21 -1.86
CA CYS A 90 -8.00 -2.49 -1.07
C CYS A 90 -7.66 -1.29 -0.18
N PRO A 91 -8.47 -1.01 0.85
CA PRO A 91 -8.33 0.19 1.67
C PRO A 91 -7.13 0.14 2.64
N GLY A 92 -6.50 -1.00 2.79
CA GLY A 92 -5.36 -1.20 3.66
C GLY A 92 -4.01 -1.09 2.96
N VAL A 93 -2.95 -0.91 3.75
CA VAL A 93 -1.57 -0.82 3.28
C VAL A 93 -0.66 -1.73 4.09
N HIS A 94 0.29 -2.38 3.44
CA HIS A 94 1.34 -3.15 4.08
C HIS A 94 2.58 -2.27 4.33
N LEU A 95 2.97 -2.14 5.58
CA LEU A 95 3.98 -1.21 6.04
C LEU A 95 5.39 -1.39 5.49
N ALA A 96 5.80 -2.63 5.25
CA ALA A 96 7.16 -2.91 4.78
C ALA A 96 7.47 -2.27 3.41
N GLN A 97 6.51 -1.59 2.80
CA GLN A 97 6.60 -1.04 1.45
C GLN A 97 6.10 0.40 1.36
N ILE A 98 6.16 1.15 2.44
CA ILE A 98 5.87 2.58 2.45
C ILE A 98 7.05 3.39 1.88
N HIS A 99 6.76 4.58 1.40
CA HIS A 99 7.71 5.42 0.67
C HIS A 99 7.82 6.81 1.32
N PRO A 100 8.60 6.97 2.40
CA PRO A 100 8.65 8.22 3.17
C PRO A 100 9.09 9.45 2.37
N HIS A 101 9.73 9.25 1.23
CA HIS A 101 10.19 10.31 0.33
C HIS A 101 9.15 10.71 -0.74
N LEU A 102 7.97 10.08 -0.76
CA LEU A 102 6.91 10.35 -1.74
C LEU A 102 5.75 11.12 -1.10
N LYS A 103 5.06 11.91 -1.92
CA LYS A 103 3.94 12.76 -1.48
C LYS A 103 2.78 12.00 -0.83
N TRP A 104 2.59 10.73 -1.18
CA TRP A 104 1.51 9.89 -0.64
C TRP A 104 1.85 9.16 0.66
N HIS A 105 3.05 9.38 1.22
CA HIS A 105 3.48 8.70 2.44
C HIS A 105 2.49 8.85 3.61
N GLN A 106 1.93 10.05 3.82
CA GLN A 106 0.91 10.27 4.86
C GLN A 106 -0.35 9.44 4.63
N LYS A 107 -0.78 9.31 3.38
CA LYS A 107 -1.91 8.47 3.00
C LYS A 107 -1.61 6.99 3.28
N GLU A 108 -0.38 6.54 3.01
CA GLU A 108 0.07 5.18 3.35
C GLU A 108 -0.02 4.92 4.84
N LEU A 109 0.53 5.82 5.67
CA LEU A 109 0.49 5.68 7.13
C LEU A 109 -0.94 5.68 7.68
N SER A 110 -1.77 6.61 7.22
CA SER A 110 -3.17 6.69 7.64
C SER A 110 -3.94 5.44 7.25
N SER A 111 -3.73 4.91 6.05
CA SER A 111 -4.39 3.68 5.57
C SER A 111 -3.88 2.42 6.27
N ALA A 112 -2.59 2.40 6.69
CA ALA A 112 -2.00 1.26 7.38
C ALA A 112 -2.48 1.12 8.82
N PHE A 113 -2.60 2.23 9.55
CA PHE A 113 -2.81 2.22 11.00
C PHE A 113 -4.15 2.77 11.47
N LYS A 114 -4.80 3.65 10.68
CA LYS A 114 -6.04 4.33 11.09
C LYS A 114 -5.96 4.86 12.53
N ASP A 115 -6.86 4.42 13.40
CA ASP A 115 -6.98 4.85 14.80
C ASP A 115 -5.78 4.46 15.68
N TRP A 116 -4.93 3.53 15.25
CA TRP A 116 -3.69 3.17 15.94
C TRP A 116 -2.54 4.18 15.71
N LEU A 117 -2.61 5.01 14.68
CA LEU A 117 -1.51 5.92 14.36
C LEU A 117 -1.14 6.89 15.49
N PRO A 118 -2.09 7.51 16.22
CA PRO A 118 -1.76 8.34 17.38
C PRO A 118 -1.03 7.58 18.49
N GLN A 119 -1.49 6.39 18.82
CA GLN A 119 -0.87 5.52 19.85
C GLN A 119 0.55 5.11 19.46
N LEU A 120 0.77 4.76 18.20
CA LEU A 120 2.10 4.43 17.69
C LEU A 120 3.05 5.62 17.74
N LYS A 121 2.58 6.84 17.48
CA LYS A 121 3.36 8.08 17.63
C LYS A 121 3.74 8.33 19.09
N GLU A 122 2.85 8.08 20.02
CA GLU A 122 3.12 8.18 21.46
C GLU A 122 4.18 7.16 21.90
N ILE A 123 4.01 5.90 21.52
CA ILE A 123 4.98 4.83 21.79
C ILE A 123 6.36 5.20 21.20
N LYS A 124 6.38 5.68 19.96
CA LYS A 124 7.63 6.12 19.32
C LYS A 124 8.29 7.26 20.10
N SER A 125 7.54 8.28 20.50
CA SER A 125 8.09 9.40 21.27
C SER A 125 8.69 8.96 22.61
N LYS A 126 8.10 7.94 23.25
CA LYS A 126 8.56 7.38 24.52
C LYS A 126 9.85 6.57 24.36
N TYR A 127 9.93 5.70 23.34
CA TYR A 127 11.02 4.73 23.20
C TYR A 127 12.09 5.13 22.19
N ASP A 128 11.83 6.12 21.35
CA ASP A 128 12.78 6.70 20.40
C ASP A 128 12.75 8.25 20.43
N PRO A 129 13.04 8.86 21.60
CA PRO A 129 12.98 10.32 21.76
C PRO A 129 14.01 11.05 20.88
N LYS A 130 15.07 10.35 20.44
CA LYS A 130 16.08 10.90 19.53
C LYS A 130 15.76 10.69 18.05
N ASN A 131 14.62 10.05 17.74
CA ASN A 131 14.16 9.77 16.39
C ASN A 131 15.20 9.04 15.51
N ILE A 132 15.87 8.03 16.09
CA ILE A 132 16.90 7.23 15.41
C ILE A 132 16.27 6.21 14.46
N MET A 133 15.09 5.64 14.84
CA MET A 133 14.35 4.71 13.99
C MET A 133 13.59 5.47 12.89
N PRO A 134 13.22 4.79 11.78
CA PRO A 134 12.39 5.38 10.74
C PRO A 134 11.16 6.09 11.31
N THR A 135 10.87 7.26 10.81
CA THR A 135 9.83 8.12 11.36
C THR A 135 8.42 7.69 10.94
N LEU A 136 7.46 7.80 11.87
CA LEU A 136 6.03 7.80 11.60
C LEU A 136 5.51 9.22 11.28
N ASN A 137 6.40 10.21 11.30
CA ASN A 137 6.13 11.58 10.93
C ASN A 137 6.85 11.87 9.60
N SER A 138 6.22 12.57 8.74
CA SER A 138 6.82 13.23 7.58
C SER A 138 6.97 14.70 7.88
#